data_ac35decdf14478867e710999baed7514
#
_entry.id   ac35decdf14478867e710999baed7514
#
_cell.length_a   1.000
_cell.length_b   1.000
_cell.length_c   1.000
_cell.angle_alpha   90.00
_cell.angle_beta   90.00
_cell.angle_gamma   90.00
#
_symmetry.space_group_name_H-M   'P 1'
#
loop_
_entity.id
_entity.type
_entity.pdbx_description
1 polymer ?
#
loop_
_entity_poly.entity_id
_entity_poly.type
_entity_poly.pdbx_seq_one_letter_code
_entity_poly.pdbx_strand_id
1 'polypeptide(L)'
;MDQSIQYENTILHYRISGTGQKPLLIFHGFGQDRLAFTEFLKKISSDYTIYSFDIFFHGHSEWNQGEKPLEKSYWKKLLSVFLSHHKIDRFSLMGFSLGGKFALASLELFPEKTADIFLLAPDGIKISPWYTLATFTSGTRQLFQSMVLKPERFHWIANLAFRLGFIDKGILRFVESQMNTKEKREQVYFSWVVFRRLKFNLNHIASLINSNNIGVSIYVGKYDKVITAPSMERLLKHVARHKFEILETGHNGLISKLNTL
;
A
#
# COMPACT_ATOMS: atom_id res chain seq x y z
N MET A 1 -7.97 -16.36 12.29
CA MET A 1 -6.91 -17.39 12.35
C MET A 1 -5.73 -16.88 11.54
N ASP A 2 -4.51 -16.96 12.08
CA ASP A 2 -3.29 -16.54 11.36
C ASP A 2 -2.77 -17.72 10.54
N GLN A 3 -2.38 -17.43 9.29
CA GLN A 3 -1.88 -18.40 8.33
C GLN A 3 -0.76 -17.77 7.48
N SER A 4 -0.09 -18.58 6.67
CA SER A 4 0.89 -18.12 5.71
C SER A 4 0.82 -18.94 4.43
N ILE A 5 1.26 -18.34 3.33
CA ILE A 5 1.49 -19.02 2.07
C ILE A 5 2.94 -18.81 1.66
N GLN A 6 3.58 -19.88 1.22
CA GLN A 6 4.94 -19.84 0.73
C GLN A 6 4.96 -19.92 -0.80
N TYR A 7 5.78 -19.09 -1.40
CA TYR A 7 6.11 -19.16 -2.82
C TYR A 7 7.59 -18.86 -3.02
N GLU A 8 8.33 -19.80 -3.59
CA GLU A 8 9.80 -19.76 -3.67
C GLU A 8 10.42 -19.44 -2.30
N ASN A 9 11.24 -18.39 -2.21
CA ASN A 9 11.93 -17.96 -0.99
C ASN A 9 11.15 -16.87 -0.22
N THR A 10 9.84 -16.73 -0.44
CA THR A 10 9.03 -15.73 0.26
C THR A 10 7.91 -16.39 1.05
N ILE A 11 7.57 -15.78 2.18
CA ILE A 11 6.44 -16.18 3.02
C ILE A 11 5.52 -14.97 3.16
N LEU A 12 4.27 -15.13 2.74
CA LEU A 12 3.24 -14.11 2.89
C LEU A 12 2.29 -14.52 4.02
N HIS A 13 2.36 -13.80 5.14
CA HIS A 13 1.47 -14.00 6.29
C HIS A 13 0.18 -13.24 6.12
N TYR A 14 -0.91 -13.82 6.60
CA TYR A 14 -2.22 -13.20 6.58
C TYR A 14 -3.10 -13.74 7.72
N ARG A 15 -4.12 -12.98 8.06
CA ARG A 15 -5.17 -13.37 9.00
C ARG A 15 -6.48 -13.54 8.25
N ILE A 16 -7.19 -14.62 8.56
CA ILE A 16 -8.56 -14.84 8.11
C ILE A 16 -9.51 -14.41 9.23
N SER A 17 -10.52 -13.62 8.88
CA SER A 17 -11.62 -13.19 9.75
C SER A 17 -12.91 -13.02 8.96
N GLY A 18 -14.03 -12.86 9.67
CA GLY A 18 -15.36 -12.78 9.06
C GLY A 18 -15.91 -14.14 8.65
N THR A 19 -17.21 -14.18 8.36
CA THR A 19 -17.98 -15.39 8.04
C THR A 19 -18.80 -15.25 6.76
N GLY A 20 -18.72 -14.08 6.08
CA GLY A 20 -19.46 -13.84 4.85
C GLY A 20 -18.86 -14.56 3.65
N GLN A 21 -19.60 -14.62 2.58
CA GLN A 21 -19.22 -15.38 1.37
C GLN A 21 -18.33 -14.60 0.39
N LYS A 22 -18.24 -13.26 0.53
CA LYS A 22 -17.48 -12.42 -0.39
C LYS A 22 -16.01 -12.32 0.07
N PRO A 23 -15.03 -12.82 -0.70
CA PRO A 23 -13.63 -12.67 -0.34
C PRO A 23 -13.19 -11.20 -0.43
N LEU A 24 -12.53 -10.70 0.63
CA LEU A 24 -11.93 -9.38 0.68
C LEU A 24 -10.45 -9.48 1.05
N LEU A 25 -9.57 -9.03 0.15
CA LEU A 25 -8.13 -8.99 0.35
C LEU A 25 -7.73 -7.60 0.81
N ILE A 26 -7.10 -7.50 1.99
CA ILE A 26 -6.75 -6.22 2.62
C ILE A 26 -5.25 -6.06 2.78
N PHE A 27 -4.75 -4.88 2.38
CA PHE A 27 -3.35 -4.48 2.48
C PHE A 27 -3.22 -3.21 3.32
N HIS A 28 -2.47 -3.29 4.41
CA HIS A 28 -2.25 -2.21 5.38
C HIS A 28 -1.26 -1.13 4.87
N GLY A 29 -1.12 -0.03 5.62
CA GLY A 29 -0.16 1.03 5.36
C GLY A 29 1.25 0.74 5.91
N PHE A 30 2.20 1.62 5.58
CA PHE A 30 3.56 1.54 6.10
C PHE A 30 3.59 1.59 7.63
N GLY A 31 4.42 0.74 8.24
CA GLY A 31 4.58 0.65 9.70
C GLY A 31 3.42 -0.02 10.44
N GLN A 32 2.46 -0.57 9.72
CA GLN A 32 1.33 -1.33 10.26
C GLN A 32 1.51 -2.84 9.98
N ASP A 33 0.52 -3.63 10.34
CA ASP A 33 0.43 -5.06 10.06
C ASP A 33 -1.02 -5.47 9.74
N ARG A 34 -1.27 -6.77 9.58
CA ARG A 34 -2.58 -7.36 9.30
C ARG A 34 -3.68 -7.02 10.33
N LEU A 35 -3.32 -6.47 11.48
CA LEU A 35 -4.27 -6.08 12.53
C LEU A 35 -4.79 -4.66 12.40
N ALA A 36 -4.21 -3.85 11.50
CA ALA A 36 -4.50 -2.41 11.37
C ALA A 36 -5.99 -2.08 11.21
N PHE A 37 -6.77 -2.99 10.63
CA PHE A 37 -8.20 -2.81 10.36
C PHE A 37 -9.12 -3.52 11.35
N THR A 38 -8.61 -4.12 12.42
CA THR A 38 -9.37 -5.05 13.28
C THR A 38 -10.71 -4.48 13.74
N GLU A 39 -10.77 -3.22 14.15
CA GLU A 39 -12.02 -2.61 14.62
C GLU A 39 -13.02 -2.36 13.46
N PHE A 40 -12.53 -1.89 12.32
CA PHE A 40 -13.36 -1.70 11.14
C PHE A 40 -13.94 -3.03 10.63
N LEU A 41 -13.14 -4.09 10.64
CA LEU A 41 -13.53 -5.39 10.12
C LEU A 41 -14.69 -6.03 10.88
N LYS A 42 -14.88 -5.71 12.17
CA LYS A 42 -16.03 -6.19 12.95
C LYS A 42 -17.37 -5.78 12.31
N LYS A 43 -17.43 -4.63 11.64
CA LYS A 43 -18.65 -4.12 11.01
C LYS A 43 -19.06 -4.85 9.73
N ILE A 44 -18.06 -5.36 9.00
CA ILE A 44 -18.28 -5.99 7.68
C ILE A 44 -18.06 -7.51 7.71
N SER A 45 -17.81 -8.06 8.90
CA SER A 45 -17.46 -9.47 9.08
C SER A 45 -18.55 -10.48 8.73
N SER A 46 -19.81 -10.04 8.72
CA SER A 46 -20.97 -10.86 8.26
C SER A 46 -21.04 -10.97 6.74
N ASP A 47 -20.53 -9.98 6.00
CA ASP A 47 -20.64 -9.90 4.54
C ASP A 47 -19.45 -10.52 3.82
N TYR A 48 -18.27 -10.47 4.49
CA TYR A 48 -17.00 -10.85 3.88
C TYR A 48 -16.28 -11.97 4.63
N THR A 49 -15.63 -12.86 3.88
CA THR A 49 -14.46 -13.60 4.34
C THR A 49 -13.23 -12.74 4.06
N ILE A 50 -12.56 -12.30 5.11
CA ILE A 50 -11.56 -11.25 5.05
C ILE A 50 -10.16 -11.84 5.21
N TYR A 51 -9.27 -11.52 4.27
CA TYR A 51 -7.87 -11.90 4.26
C TYR A 51 -7.00 -10.66 4.43
N SER A 52 -6.54 -10.40 5.65
CA SER A 52 -5.68 -9.25 5.97
C SER A 52 -4.22 -9.68 5.90
N PHE A 53 -3.46 -9.14 4.95
CA PHE A 53 -2.07 -9.51 4.70
C PHE A 53 -1.10 -8.65 5.50
N ASP A 54 -0.01 -9.26 5.97
CA ASP A 54 1.21 -8.54 6.28
C ASP A 54 1.96 -8.26 4.97
N ILE A 55 2.18 -7.00 4.62
CA ILE A 55 3.02 -6.64 3.48
C ILE A 55 4.48 -6.97 3.82
N PHE A 56 5.29 -7.41 2.85
CA PHE A 56 6.71 -7.71 3.08
C PHE A 56 7.42 -6.59 3.85
N PHE A 57 8.35 -6.96 4.73
CA PHE A 57 9.04 -6.10 5.71
C PHE A 57 8.14 -5.58 6.84
N HIS A 58 6.90 -6.07 6.92
CA HIS A 58 5.95 -5.74 7.98
C HIS A 58 5.37 -7.02 8.57
N GLY A 59 4.97 -6.97 9.84
CA GLY A 59 4.40 -8.13 10.53
C GLY A 59 5.32 -9.35 10.46
N HIS A 60 4.79 -10.47 9.96
CA HIS A 60 5.50 -11.75 9.88
C HIS A 60 5.83 -12.18 8.45
N SER A 61 5.52 -11.38 7.43
CA SER A 61 5.85 -11.71 6.04
C SER A 61 7.33 -11.53 5.73
N GLU A 62 7.91 -12.49 4.99
CA GLU A 62 9.32 -12.57 4.72
C GLU A 62 9.62 -12.42 3.21
N TRP A 63 10.57 -11.53 2.91
CA TRP A 63 11.14 -11.35 1.59
C TRP A 63 12.60 -11.77 1.58
N ASN A 64 12.88 -13.05 1.34
CA ASN A 64 14.22 -13.61 1.41
C ASN A 64 14.99 -13.48 0.10
N GLN A 65 14.83 -12.35 -0.64
CA GLN A 65 15.48 -12.06 -1.91
C GLN A 65 16.29 -10.75 -1.88
N GLY A 66 16.63 -10.23 -0.69
CA GLY A 66 17.42 -9.00 -0.51
C GLY A 66 16.77 -7.80 -1.22
N GLU A 67 17.55 -7.07 -2.02
CA GLU A 67 17.12 -5.87 -2.75
C GLU A 67 16.48 -6.14 -4.12
N LYS A 68 16.29 -7.42 -4.49
CA LYS A 68 15.61 -7.77 -5.73
C LYS A 68 14.23 -7.11 -5.76
N PRO A 69 13.84 -6.41 -6.84
CA PRO A 69 12.54 -5.77 -6.87
C PRO A 69 11.41 -6.81 -6.90
N LEU A 70 10.32 -6.49 -6.21
CA LEU A 70 9.06 -7.20 -6.38
C LEU A 70 8.48 -6.84 -7.75
N GLU A 71 8.67 -7.75 -8.70
CA GLU A 71 8.07 -7.62 -10.03
C GLU A 71 6.59 -8.00 -10.00
N LYS A 72 5.77 -7.35 -10.81
CA LYS A 72 4.34 -7.66 -10.91
C LYS A 72 4.09 -9.12 -11.30
N SER A 73 4.94 -9.69 -12.17
CA SER A 73 4.87 -11.10 -12.55
C SER A 73 5.09 -12.05 -11.37
N TYR A 74 5.99 -11.68 -10.44
CA TYR A 74 6.21 -12.44 -9.21
C TYR A 74 4.99 -12.34 -8.28
N TRP A 75 4.47 -11.12 -8.10
CA TRP A 75 3.25 -10.89 -7.31
C TRP A 75 2.06 -11.67 -7.88
N LYS A 76 1.92 -11.70 -9.20
CA LYS A 76 0.88 -12.51 -9.88
C LYS A 76 0.96 -13.98 -9.49
N LYS A 77 2.15 -14.58 -9.57
CA LYS A 77 2.35 -15.99 -9.24
C LYS A 77 2.04 -16.29 -7.77
N LEU A 78 2.59 -15.48 -6.85
CA LEU A 78 2.35 -15.62 -5.42
C LEU A 78 0.84 -15.50 -5.09
N LEU A 79 0.17 -14.48 -5.62
CA LEU A 79 -1.26 -14.30 -5.40
C LEU A 79 -2.10 -15.40 -6.07
N SER A 80 -1.66 -15.93 -7.22
CA SER A 80 -2.32 -17.10 -7.85
C SER A 80 -2.27 -18.35 -6.96
N VAL A 81 -1.13 -18.60 -6.31
CA VAL A 81 -1.01 -19.71 -5.33
C VAL A 81 -1.98 -19.51 -4.18
N PHE A 82 -2.07 -18.28 -3.65
CA PHE A 82 -3.00 -17.92 -2.58
C PHE A 82 -4.47 -18.14 -3.02
N LEU A 83 -4.86 -17.58 -4.17
CA LEU A 83 -6.22 -17.68 -4.68
C LEU A 83 -6.63 -19.15 -4.94
N SER A 84 -5.72 -19.96 -5.49
CA SER A 84 -5.95 -21.39 -5.72
C SER A 84 -6.08 -22.15 -4.41
N HIS A 85 -5.23 -21.87 -3.41
CA HIS A 85 -5.27 -22.51 -2.09
C HIS A 85 -6.63 -22.31 -1.41
N HIS A 86 -7.17 -21.08 -1.49
CA HIS A 86 -8.44 -20.73 -0.88
C HIS A 86 -9.65 -20.90 -1.82
N LYS A 87 -9.45 -21.39 -3.06
CA LYS A 87 -10.49 -21.56 -4.08
C LYS A 87 -11.29 -20.28 -4.34
N ILE A 88 -10.57 -19.16 -4.44
CA ILE A 88 -11.15 -17.82 -4.66
C ILE A 88 -11.18 -17.52 -6.15
N ASP A 89 -12.37 -17.44 -6.73
CA ASP A 89 -12.57 -17.09 -8.14
C ASP A 89 -12.81 -15.60 -8.34
N ARG A 90 -13.47 -14.95 -7.39
CA ARG A 90 -13.75 -13.52 -7.41
C ARG A 90 -13.54 -12.92 -6.03
N PHE A 91 -12.98 -11.70 -5.97
CA PHE A 91 -12.65 -11.03 -4.70
C PHE A 91 -12.77 -9.51 -4.81
N SER A 92 -12.93 -8.86 -3.68
CA SER A 92 -12.77 -7.41 -3.54
C SER A 92 -11.40 -7.10 -2.93
N LEU A 93 -10.92 -5.89 -3.15
CA LEU A 93 -9.61 -5.40 -2.71
C LEU A 93 -9.80 -4.21 -1.78
N MET A 94 -8.99 -4.12 -0.72
CA MET A 94 -8.86 -2.93 0.10
C MET A 94 -7.39 -2.61 0.33
N GLY A 95 -7.02 -1.32 0.17
CA GLY A 95 -5.65 -0.90 0.40
C GLY A 95 -5.57 0.47 1.06
N PHE A 96 -4.79 0.56 2.15
CA PHE A 96 -4.49 1.84 2.80
C PHE A 96 -3.06 2.25 2.51
N SER A 97 -2.86 3.51 2.10
CA SER A 97 -1.54 4.10 1.89
C SER A 97 -0.64 3.18 1.03
N LEU A 98 0.47 2.66 1.56
CA LEU A 98 1.34 1.68 0.88
C LEU A 98 0.55 0.46 0.35
N GLY A 99 -0.44 -0.01 1.08
CA GLY A 99 -1.32 -1.10 0.66
C GLY A 99 -2.10 -0.82 -0.62
N GLY A 100 -2.29 0.46 -0.95
CA GLY A 100 -2.86 0.89 -2.23
C GLY A 100 -2.08 0.38 -3.44
N LYS A 101 -0.74 0.31 -3.36
CA LYS A 101 0.10 -0.29 -4.43
C LYS A 101 -0.20 -1.76 -4.64
N PHE A 102 -0.40 -2.51 -3.56
CA PHE A 102 -0.70 -3.94 -3.63
C PHE A 102 -2.12 -4.19 -4.14
N ALA A 103 -3.08 -3.38 -3.71
CA ALA A 103 -4.44 -3.42 -4.23
C ALA A 103 -4.48 -3.10 -5.74
N LEU A 104 -3.81 -2.02 -6.18
CA LEU A 104 -3.73 -1.66 -7.61
C LEU A 104 -2.98 -2.71 -8.44
N ALA A 105 -1.90 -3.31 -7.90
CA ALA A 105 -1.18 -4.38 -8.58
C ALA A 105 -2.07 -5.63 -8.73
N SER A 106 -2.82 -5.98 -7.69
CA SER A 106 -3.74 -7.12 -7.72
C SER A 106 -4.88 -6.90 -8.71
N LEU A 107 -5.46 -5.69 -8.76
CA LEU A 107 -6.45 -5.31 -9.77
C LEU A 107 -5.89 -5.43 -11.19
N GLU A 108 -4.70 -4.85 -11.43
CA GLU A 108 -4.08 -4.87 -12.77
C GLU A 108 -3.79 -6.30 -13.27
N LEU A 109 -3.48 -7.20 -12.35
CA LEU A 109 -3.11 -8.59 -12.66
C LEU A 109 -4.30 -9.55 -12.75
N PHE A 110 -5.43 -9.21 -12.11
CA PHE A 110 -6.64 -10.04 -12.04
C PHE A 110 -7.91 -9.17 -12.20
N PRO A 111 -8.00 -8.36 -13.26
CA PRO A 111 -9.15 -7.45 -13.42
C PRO A 111 -10.49 -8.20 -13.54
N GLU A 112 -10.50 -9.35 -14.22
CA GLU A 112 -11.68 -10.18 -14.39
C GLU A 112 -12.17 -10.85 -13.10
N LYS A 113 -11.27 -11.01 -12.11
CA LYS A 113 -11.58 -11.59 -10.79
C LYS A 113 -11.87 -10.51 -9.72
N THR A 114 -11.62 -9.24 -10.02
CA THR A 114 -11.84 -8.14 -9.09
C THR A 114 -13.28 -7.65 -9.17
N ALA A 115 -14.00 -7.70 -8.04
CA ALA A 115 -15.35 -7.18 -7.92
C ALA A 115 -15.36 -5.69 -7.60
N ASP A 116 -14.71 -5.33 -6.50
CA ASP A 116 -14.63 -3.96 -6.00
C ASP A 116 -13.21 -3.64 -5.52
N ILE A 117 -12.86 -2.36 -5.55
CA ILE A 117 -11.63 -1.86 -4.94
C ILE A 117 -11.93 -0.67 -4.02
N PHE A 118 -11.49 -0.79 -2.76
CA PHE A 118 -11.61 0.23 -1.71
C PHE A 118 -10.22 0.80 -1.43
N LEU A 119 -10.00 2.06 -1.74
CA LEU A 119 -8.70 2.72 -1.62
C LEU A 119 -8.76 3.83 -0.57
N LEU A 120 -7.97 3.69 0.48
CA LEU A 120 -7.84 4.64 1.56
C LEU A 120 -6.51 5.38 1.42
N ALA A 121 -6.56 6.65 1.01
CA ALA A 121 -5.36 7.45 0.73
C ALA A 121 -4.25 6.62 0.05
N PRO A 122 -4.50 6.02 -1.14
CA PRO A 122 -3.64 5.01 -1.73
C PRO A 122 -2.34 5.60 -2.27
N ASP A 123 -1.22 4.96 -1.97
CA ASP A 123 0.01 5.12 -2.75
C ASP A 123 -0.11 4.38 -4.09
N GLY A 124 0.60 4.87 -5.11
CA GLY A 124 0.60 4.32 -6.47
C GLY A 124 -0.14 5.18 -7.49
N ILE A 125 -1.06 6.07 -7.08
CA ILE A 125 -1.74 7.04 -7.98
C ILE A 125 -0.82 8.24 -8.26
N LYS A 126 -0.14 8.76 -7.23
CA LYS A 126 0.88 9.79 -7.37
C LYS A 126 2.20 9.27 -6.84
N ILE A 127 3.22 9.24 -7.69
CA ILE A 127 4.57 8.83 -7.28
C ILE A 127 5.32 10.06 -6.77
N SER A 128 5.88 9.97 -5.57
CA SER A 128 6.74 11.03 -5.01
C SER A 128 8.03 11.15 -5.84
N PRO A 129 8.47 12.37 -6.22
CA PRO A 129 9.77 12.58 -6.86
C PRO A 129 10.93 12.07 -6.00
N TRP A 130 10.85 12.25 -4.68
CA TRP A 130 11.87 11.78 -3.73
C TRP A 130 12.00 10.26 -3.71
N TYR A 131 10.88 9.55 -3.77
CA TYR A 131 10.85 8.09 -3.90
C TYR A 131 11.55 7.63 -5.19
N THR A 132 11.24 8.30 -6.30
CA THR A 132 11.87 7.99 -7.60
C THR A 132 13.37 8.25 -7.53
N LEU A 133 13.79 9.41 -7.03
CA LEU A 133 15.20 9.77 -6.91
C LEU A 133 15.97 8.76 -6.03
N ALA A 134 15.45 8.43 -4.86
CA ALA A 134 16.10 7.51 -3.92
C ALA A 134 16.26 6.07 -4.46
N THR A 135 15.37 5.63 -5.37
CA THR A 135 15.32 4.25 -5.86
C THR A 135 15.74 4.06 -7.31
N PHE A 136 16.08 5.15 -8.04
CA PHE A 136 16.26 5.15 -9.49
C PHE A 136 17.49 4.36 -9.94
N THR A 137 18.67 4.73 -9.45
CA THR A 137 19.95 4.11 -9.84
C THR A 137 20.56 3.30 -8.68
N SER A 138 21.57 2.46 -8.99
CA SER A 138 22.36 1.78 -7.96
C SER A 138 23.04 2.78 -7.02
N GLY A 139 23.62 3.86 -7.55
CA GLY A 139 24.28 4.89 -6.76
C GLY A 139 23.34 5.62 -5.80
N THR A 140 22.14 6.01 -6.26
CA THR A 140 21.15 6.66 -5.39
C THR A 140 20.64 5.70 -4.30
N ARG A 141 20.46 4.41 -4.60
CA ARG A 141 20.13 3.38 -3.60
C ARG A 141 21.24 3.20 -2.56
N GLN A 142 22.52 3.17 -2.99
CA GLN A 142 23.66 3.11 -2.06
C GLN A 142 23.71 4.33 -1.14
N LEU A 143 23.47 5.53 -1.68
CA LEU A 143 23.33 6.74 -0.86
C LEU A 143 22.20 6.60 0.14
N PHE A 144 21.01 6.15 -0.29
CA PHE A 144 19.86 5.90 0.58
C PHE A 144 20.18 4.85 1.65
N GLN A 145 20.82 3.74 1.29
CA GLN A 145 21.29 2.73 2.24
C GLN A 145 22.25 3.34 3.28
N SER A 146 23.15 4.22 2.84
CA SER A 146 24.07 4.91 3.75
C SER A 146 23.37 5.77 4.80
N MET A 147 22.16 6.28 4.51
CA MET A 147 21.33 7.03 5.48
C MET A 147 20.69 6.09 6.51
N VAL A 148 20.40 4.85 6.14
CA VAL A 148 19.94 3.81 7.07
C VAL A 148 21.02 3.48 8.08
N LEU A 149 22.26 3.30 7.59
CA LEU A 149 23.41 2.98 8.43
C LEU A 149 23.91 4.16 9.29
N LYS A 150 23.82 5.38 8.76
CA LYS A 150 24.29 6.64 9.39
C LYS A 150 23.14 7.64 9.45
N PRO A 151 22.32 7.63 10.51
CA PRO A 151 21.13 8.47 10.63
C PRO A 151 21.43 9.97 10.58
N GLU A 152 22.64 10.40 10.96
CA GLU A 152 23.06 11.80 10.88
C GLU A 152 22.99 12.34 9.43
N ARG A 153 23.32 11.49 8.45
CA ARG A 153 23.21 11.85 7.01
C ARG A 153 21.77 12.10 6.61
N PHE A 154 20.85 11.25 7.08
CA PHE A 154 19.44 11.44 6.85
C PHE A 154 18.94 12.77 7.44
N HIS A 155 19.23 13.03 8.73
CA HIS A 155 18.82 14.26 9.40
C HIS A 155 19.39 15.51 8.71
N TRP A 156 20.64 15.47 8.28
CA TRP A 156 21.27 16.58 7.57
C TRP A 156 20.53 16.85 6.24
N ILE A 157 20.27 15.84 5.43
CA ILE A 157 19.58 15.97 4.12
C ILE A 157 18.13 16.44 4.33
N ALA A 158 17.41 15.85 5.28
CA ALA A 158 16.01 16.20 5.57
C ALA A 158 15.90 17.67 6.04
N ASN A 159 16.80 18.12 6.93
CA ASN A 159 16.83 19.49 7.37
C ASN A 159 17.24 20.47 6.25
N LEU A 160 18.15 20.09 5.37
CA LEU A 160 18.49 20.89 4.19
C LEU A 160 17.28 21.02 3.26
N ALA A 161 16.59 19.93 2.97
CA ALA A 161 15.37 19.94 2.14
C ALA A 161 14.26 20.82 2.75
N PHE A 162 14.12 20.79 4.09
CA PHE A 162 13.20 21.67 4.81
C PHE A 162 13.60 23.14 4.69
N ARG A 163 14.88 23.48 4.92
CA ARG A 163 15.39 24.87 4.81
C ARG A 163 15.25 25.44 3.40
N LEU A 164 15.36 24.60 2.36
CA LEU A 164 15.19 24.97 0.96
C LEU A 164 13.70 25.00 0.53
N GLY A 165 12.75 24.72 1.44
CA GLY A 165 11.31 24.75 1.15
C GLY A 165 10.79 23.57 0.32
N PHE A 166 11.57 22.50 0.13
CA PHE A 166 11.14 21.31 -0.61
C PHE A 166 10.16 20.41 0.17
N ILE A 167 10.19 20.48 1.50
CA ILE A 167 9.28 19.76 2.39
C ILE A 167 8.76 20.68 3.49
N ASP A 168 7.52 20.49 3.91
CA ASP A 168 6.94 21.21 5.06
C ASP A 168 7.28 20.52 6.39
N LYS A 169 7.05 21.25 7.51
CA LYS A 169 7.31 20.75 8.86
C LYS A 169 6.53 19.49 9.22
N GLY A 170 5.33 19.31 8.66
CA GLY A 170 4.51 18.12 8.90
C GLY A 170 5.09 16.89 8.22
N ILE A 171 5.55 17.05 6.97
CA ILE A 171 6.24 15.99 6.22
C ILE A 171 7.55 15.64 6.90
N LEU A 172 8.35 16.65 7.32
CA LEU A 172 9.61 16.41 8.03
C LEU A 172 9.39 15.56 9.29
N ARG A 173 8.46 15.95 10.17
CA ARG A 173 8.13 15.19 11.38
C ARG A 173 7.66 13.77 11.09
N PHE A 174 6.83 13.60 10.06
CA PHE A 174 6.37 12.27 9.64
C PHE A 174 7.55 11.40 9.24
N VAL A 175 8.42 11.89 8.36
CA VAL A 175 9.58 11.13 7.87
C VAL A 175 10.56 10.83 9.00
N GLU A 176 10.83 11.78 9.90
CA GLU A 176 11.67 11.56 11.09
C GLU A 176 11.10 10.46 11.99
N SER A 177 9.79 10.43 12.19
CA SER A 177 9.13 9.37 12.98
C SER A 177 9.29 7.98 12.38
N GLN A 178 9.40 7.88 11.05
CA GLN A 178 9.64 6.63 10.32
C GLN A 178 11.12 6.23 10.26
N MET A 179 12.03 7.12 10.68
CA MET A 179 13.49 6.93 10.58
C MET A 179 14.19 6.91 11.95
N ASN A 180 13.43 6.91 13.06
CA ASN A 180 13.98 7.12 14.40
C ASN A 180 14.71 5.89 14.99
N THR A 181 14.41 4.66 14.53
CA THR A 181 15.14 3.45 14.91
C THR A 181 15.79 2.78 13.70
N LYS A 182 16.76 1.89 13.95
CA LYS A 182 17.45 1.15 12.87
C LYS A 182 16.45 0.28 12.11
N GLU A 183 15.59 -0.44 12.81
CA GLU A 183 14.58 -1.35 12.26
C GLU A 183 13.61 -0.58 11.33
N LYS A 184 13.13 0.59 11.76
CA LYS A 184 12.27 1.43 10.93
C LYS A 184 13.00 1.96 9.69
N ARG A 185 14.26 2.37 9.82
CA ARG A 185 15.06 2.81 8.67
C ARG A 185 15.25 1.68 7.65
N GLU A 186 15.57 0.48 8.11
CA GLU A 186 15.67 -0.72 7.27
C GLU A 186 14.33 -1.03 6.61
N GLN A 187 13.22 -0.95 7.34
CA GLN A 187 11.86 -1.14 6.82
C GLN A 187 11.53 -0.13 5.72
N VAL A 188 11.85 1.16 5.91
CA VAL A 188 11.69 2.20 4.87
C VAL A 188 12.53 1.87 3.65
N TYR A 189 13.81 1.55 3.86
CA TYR A 189 14.75 1.25 2.77
C TYR A 189 14.26 0.08 1.92
N PHE A 190 14.04 -1.07 2.55
CA PHE A 190 13.63 -2.28 1.84
C PHE A 190 12.25 -2.13 1.18
N SER A 191 11.28 -1.52 1.85
CA SER A 191 9.97 -1.25 1.25
C SER A 191 10.09 -0.36 0.00
N TRP A 192 10.92 0.67 0.04
CA TRP A 192 11.11 1.56 -1.11
C TRP A 192 11.88 0.86 -2.23
N VAL A 193 12.97 0.18 -1.91
CA VAL A 193 13.84 -0.47 -2.90
C VAL A 193 13.14 -1.67 -3.54
N VAL A 194 12.49 -2.51 -2.74
CA VAL A 194 11.83 -3.72 -3.25
C VAL A 194 10.55 -3.40 -4.01
N PHE A 195 9.73 -2.46 -3.52
CA PHE A 195 8.46 -2.13 -4.19
C PHE A 195 8.59 -1.12 -5.33
N ARG A 196 9.81 -0.72 -5.73
CA ARG A 196 10.04 0.29 -6.77
C ARG A 196 9.47 -0.03 -8.16
N ARG A 197 9.17 -1.30 -8.43
CA ARG A 197 8.56 -1.76 -9.68
C ARG A 197 7.03 -1.76 -9.67
N LEU A 198 6.40 -1.58 -8.50
CA LEU A 198 4.95 -1.41 -8.41
C LEU A 198 4.57 0.02 -8.83
N LYS A 199 4.58 0.26 -10.14
CA LYS A 199 4.20 1.52 -10.82
C LYS A 199 3.07 1.23 -11.79
N PHE A 200 2.16 2.20 -11.96
CA PHE A 200 0.91 2.00 -12.70
C PHE A 200 0.74 3.05 -13.79
N ASN A 201 0.29 2.60 -14.96
CA ASN A 201 -0.30 3.47 -15.95
C ASN A 201 -1.77 3.69 -15.57
N LEU A 202 -2.11 4.89 -15.11
CA LEU A 202 -3.45 5.17 -14.59
C LEU A 202 -4.54 5.08 -15.67
N ASN A 203 -4.23 5.39 -16.93
CA ASN A 203 -5.18 5.22 -18.04
C ASN A 203 -5.47 3.73 -18.26
N HIS A 204 -4.45 2.88 -18.16
CA HIS A 204 -4.62 1.43 -18.25
C HIS A 204 -5.44 0.88 -17.08
N ILE A 205 -5.13 1.30 -15.84
CA ILE A 205 -5.91 0.93 -14.64
C ILE A 205 -7.38 1.33 -14.81
N ALA A 206 -7.65 2.57 -15.23
CA ALA A 206 -9.02 3.03 -15.46
C ALA A 206 -9.74 2.24 -16.58
N SER A 207 -9.03 1.90 -17.66
CA SER A 207 -9.56 1.03 -18.71
C SER A 207 -9.97 -0.34 -18.18
N LEU A 208 -9.11 -0.99 -17.36
CA LEU A 208 -9.43 -2.27 -16.74
C LEU A 208 -10.65 -2.17 -15.80
N ILE A 209 -10.72 -1.11 -14.99
CA ILE A 209 -11.86 -0.83 -14.12
C ILE A 209 -13.16 -0.73 -14.92
N ASN A 210 -13.16 0.09 -15.96
CA ASN A 210 -14.34 0.34 -16.78
C ASN A 210 -14.78 -0.91 -17.55
N SER A 211 -13.83 -1.63 -18.18
CA SER A 211 -14.12 -2.81 -19.00
C SER A 211 -14.64 -4.00 -18.20
N ASN A 212 -14.22 -4.12 -16.93
CA ASN A 212 -14.63 -5.21 -16.05
C ASN A 212 -15.74 -4.80 -15.06
N ASN A 213 -16.28 -3.58 -15.17
CA ASN A 213 -17.31 -3.03 -14.27
C ASN A 213 -16.91 -3.12 -12.78
N ILE A 214 -15.65 -2.85 -12.46
CA ILE A 214 -15.13 -2.90 -11.09
C ILE A 214 -15.68 -1.72 -10.29
N GLY A 215 -16.29 -1.97 -9.14
CA GLY A 215 -16.71 -0.92 -8.21
C GLY A 215 -15.51 -0.22 -7.58
N VAL A 216 -15.48 1.11 -7.60
CA VAL A 216 -14.37 1.90 -7.05
C VAL A 216 -14.87 2.82 -5.95
N SER A 217 -14.25 2.70 -4.77
CA SER A 217 -14.47 3.63 -3.66
C SER A 217 -13.13 4.16 -3.16
N ILE A 218 -12.96 5.48 -3.15
CA ILE A 218 -11.75 6.14 -2.67
C ILE A 218 -12.10 7.05 -1.49
N TYR A 219 -11.33 6.93 -0.42
CA TYR A 219 -11.46 7.74 0.80
C TYR A 219 -10.14 8.44 1.07
N VAL A 220 -10.16 9.74 1.31
CA VAL A 220 -8.97 10.53 1.67
C VAL A 220 -9.26 11.44 2.85
N GLY A 221 -8.21 11.76 3.61
CA GLY A 221 -8.33 12.71 4.70
C GLY A 221 -8.25 14.16 4.20
N LYS A 222 -9.11 15.04 4.67
CA LYS A 222 -9.10 16.48 4.37
C LYS A 222 -7.77 17.14 4.76
N TYR A 223 -7.18 16.67 5.86
CA TYR A 223 -5.94 17.20 6.41
C TYR A 223 -4.72 16.32 6.07
N ASP A 224 -4.89 15.38 5.13
CA ASP A 224 -3.81 14.49 4.68
C ASP A 224 -2.81 15.28 3.82
N LYS A 225 -1.57 15.42 4.32
CA LYS A 225 -0.47 16.08 3.62
C LYS A 225 0.43 15.10 2.86
N VAL A 226 0.25 13.81 3.08
CA VAL A 226 1.01 12.75 2.41
C VAL A 226 0.35 12.38 1.10
N ILE A 227 -0.93 12.02 1.16
CA ILE A 227 -1.76 11.67 -0.01
C ILE A 227 -2.94 12.62 -0.07
N THR A 228 -2.84 13.62 -0.91
CA THR A 228 -3.83 14.71 -0.99
C THR A 228 -5.02 14.36 -1.87
N ALA A 229 -6.22 14.85 -1.53
CA ALA A 229 -7.44 14.65 -2.31
C ALA A 229 -7.29 15.01 -3.80
N PRO A 230 -6.68 16.16 -4.19
CA PRO A 230 -6.49 16.49 -5.62
C PRO A 230 -5.62 15.48 -6.38
N SER A 231 -4.77 14.72 -5.69
CA SER A 231 -3.96 13.71 -6.37
C SER A 231 -4.76 12.51 -6.88
N MET A 232 -5.96 12.27 -6.34
CA MET A 232 -6.86 11.18 -6.76
C MET A 232 -7.51 11.45 -8.12
N GLU A 233 -7.69 12.70 -8.50
CA GLU A 233 -8.24 13.08 -9.81
C GLU A 233 -7.45 12.50 -10.98
N ARG A 234 -6.15 12.20 -10.77
CA ARG A 234 -5.32 11.57 -11.79
C ARG A 234 -5.88 10.23 -12.27
N LEU A 235 -6.54 9.49 -11.39
CA LEU A 235 -7.22 8.23 -11.70
C LEU A 235 -8.70 8.48 -11.97
N LEU A 236 -9.38 9.20 -11.08
CA LEU A 236 -10.83 9.32 -11.05
C LEU A 236 -11.42 9.94 -12.32
N LYS A 237 -10.73 10.91 -12.95
CA LYS A 237 -11.17 11.52 -14.22
C LYS A 237 -11.30 10.55 -15.39
N HIS A 238 -10.74 9.34 -15.26
CA HIS A 238 -10.79 8.28 -16.29
C HIS A 238 -11.68 7.11 -15.88
N VAL A 239 -12.21 7.09 -14.65
CA VAL A 239 -13.08 6.03 -14.12
C VAL A 239 -14.54 6.46 -14.22
N ALA A 240 -15.33 5.73 -14.99
CA ALA A 240 -16.71 6.11 -15.33
C ALA A 240 -17.65 6.15 -14.12
N ARG A 241 -17.47 5.23 -13.17
CA ARG A 241 -18.29 5.13 -11.95
C ARG A 241 -17.40 4.94 -10.74
N HIS A 242 -17.48 5.85 -9.79
CA HIS A 242 -16.70 5.78 -8.56
C HIS A 242 -17.42 6.51 -7.42
N LYS A 243 -17.11 6.08 -6.21
CA LYS A 243 -17.41 6.82 -4.98
C LYS A 243 -16.13 7.50 -4.51
N PHE A 244 -16.18 8.81 -4.23
CA PHE A 244 -15.05 9.56 -3.70
C PHE A 244 -15.50 10.37 -2.49
N GLU A 245 -14.86 10.13 -1.35
CA GLU A 245 -15.19 10.82 -0.10
C GLU A 245 -13.97 11.44 0.56
N ILE A 246 -14.12 12.66 1.04
CA ILE A 246 -13.12 13.40 1.81
C ILE A 246 -13.59 13.42 3.27
N LEU A 247 -12.84 12.78 4.15
CA LEU A 247 -13.17 12.64 5.56
C LEU A 247 -12.44 13.68 6.41
N GLU A 248 -13.08 14.20 7.45
CA GLU A 248 -12.51 15.17 8.40
C GLU A 248 -11.44 14.51 9.29
N THR A 249 -10.31 14.14 8.69
CA THR A 249 -9.18 13.49 9.36
C THR A 249 -7.86 13.74 8.62
N GLY A 250 -6.73 13.44 9.25
CA GLY A 250 -5.42 13.32 8.60
C GLY A 250 -5.15 11.90 8.13
N HIS A 251 -3.94 11.65 7.57
CA HIS A 251 -3.54 10.37 7.01
C HIS A 251 -3.74 9.20 7.98
N ASN A 252 -3.14 9.28 9.17
CA ASN A 252 -3.15 8.18 10.15
C ASN A 252 -4.52 7.90 10.78
N GLY A 253 -5.42 8.89 10.78
CA GLY A 253 -6.76 8.74 11.36
C GLY A 253 -7.80 8.14 10.40
N LEU A 254 -7.42 7.86 9.14
CA LEU A 254 -8.36 7.49 8.10
C LEU A 254 -9.06 6.15 8.39
N ILE A 255 -8.30 5.14 8.82
CA ILE A 255 -8.87 3.82 9.18
C ILE A 255 -9.84 3.97 10.36
N SER A 256 -9.44 4.72 11.40
CA SER A 256 -10.31 4.94 12.56
C SER A 256 -11.59 5.69 12.18
N LYS A 257 -11.52 6.61 11.22
CA LYS A 257 -12.70 7.37 10.75
C LYS A 257 -13.69 6.49 10.00
N LEU A 258 -13.25 5.44 9.30
CA LEU A 258 -14.15 4.45 8.71
C LEU A 258 -15.01 3.72 9.76
N ASN A 259 -14.52 3.60 11.00
CA ASN A 259 -15.30 3.00 12.09
C ASN A 259 -16.53 3.84 12.47
N THR A 260 -16.63 5.07 12.00
CA THR A 260 -17.74 5.97 12.27
C THR A 260 -18.71 6.10 11.09
N LEU A 261 -18.39 5.53 9.94
CA LEU A 261 -19.27 5.40 8.78
C LEU A 261 -20.04 4.07 8.86
#